data_236ab7a26928a026f75a05a9d40d0443
#
_entry.id   236ab7a26928a026f75a05a9d40d0443
#
_cell.length_a   1.000
_cell.length_b   1.000
_cell.length_c   1.000
_cell.angle_alpha   90.00
_cell.angle_beta   90.00
_cell.angle_gamma   90.00
#
_symmetry.space_group_name_H-M   'P 1'
#
loop_
_entity.id
_entity.type
_entity.pdbx_description
1 polymer ?
#
loop_
_entity_poly.entity_id
_entity_poly.type
_entity_poly.pdbx_seq_one_letter_code
_entity_poly.pdbx_strand_id
1 'polypeptide(L)'
;MMKSVHAVALSLVLAGVGAFKVHRGRADREAIETAVNLAHAGNVIAMFPEGTRRKKGLRKKYEAGAHTGAARIALEADVPLVPAGVKGTDGLRRLAPWRVQYGTPIDIDDLRGQEMNEAARTATDRLMIEIHKLEDSL
;
A
#
# COMPACT_ATOMS: atom_id res chain seq x y z
N MET A 1 7.74 28.47 11.83
CA MET A 1 6.29 28.68 11.55
C MET A 1 5.87 28.31 10.11
N MET A 2 6.71 28.40 9.09
CA MET A 2 6.32 28.08 7.70
C MET A 2 6.07 26.58 7.40
N LYS A 3 6.64 25.64 8.15
CA LYS A 3 6.40 24.18 7.93
C LYS A 3 4.98 23.72 8.25
N SER A 4 4.26 24.43 9.10
CA SER A 4 2.90 24.08 9.53
C SER A 4 1.84 24.35 8.46
N VAL A 5 1.94 25.44 7.71
CA VAL A 5 0.95 25.83 6.70
C VAL A 5 0.96 24.88 5.49
N HIS A 6 2.15 24.46 5.03
CA HIS A 6 2.26 23.50 3.94
C HIS A 6 1.75 22.10 4.32
N ALA A 7 1.93 21.70 5.57
CA ALA A 7 1.42 20.42 6.06
C ALA A 7 -0.12 20.43 6.15
N VAL A 8 -0.72 21.54 6.57
CA VAL A 8 -2.18 21.68 6.63
C VAL A 8 -2.79 21.71 5.24
N ALA A 9 -2.20 22.49 4.32
CA ALA A 9 -2.68 22.55 2.94
C ALA A 9 -2.60 21.17 2.24
N LEU A 10 -1.49 20.44 2.44
CA LEU A 10 -1.35 19.10 1.89
C LEU A 10 -2.36 18.12 2.50
N SER A 11 -2.64 18.21 3.80
CA SER A 11 -3.62 17.32 4.44
C SER A 11 -5.04 17.57 3.94
N LEU A 12 -5.40 18.81 3.65
CA LEU A 12 -6.71 19.16 3.07
C LEU A 12 -6.86 18.64 1.64
N VAL A 13 -5.81 18.76 0.82
CA VAL A 13 -5.80 18.19 -0.54
C VAL A 13 -5.92 16.67 -0.50
N LEU A 14 -5.17 16.02 0.38
CA LEU A 14 -5.22 14.56 0.53
C LEU A 14 -6.59 14.09 1.06
N ALA A 15 -7.20 14.82 1.98
CA ALA A 15 -8.57 14.52 2.44
C ALA A 15 -9.59 14.67 1.30
N GLY A 16 -9.41 15.66 0.41
CA GLY A 16 -10.27 15.88 -0.76
C GLY A 16 -10.23 14.74 -1.79
N VAL A 17 -9.16 13.94 -1.80
CA VAL A 17 -9.03 12.74 -2.64
C VAL A 17 -9.28 11.44 -1.87
N GLY A 18 -9.89 11.50 -0.70
CA GLY A 18 -10.25 10.33 0.10
C GLY A 18 -9.08 9.71 0.90
N ALA A 19 -7.96 10.41 1.03
CA ALA A 19 -6.85 9.90 1.84
C ALA A 19 -7.13 10.11 3.33
N PHE A 20 -6.90 9.08 4.15
CA PHE A 20 -6.98 9.18 5.60
C PHE A 20 -5.60 8.98 6.24
N LYS A 21 -5.45 9.53 7.45
CA LYS A 21 -4.18 9.56 8.15
C LYS A 21 -3.90 8.24 8.84
N VAL A 22 -2.68 7.73 8.68
CA VAL A 22 -2.17 6.54 9.39
C VAL A 22 -1.03 6.96 10.30
N HIS A 23 -1.06 6.53 11.57
CA HIS A 23 0.01 6.76 12.53
C HIS A 23 1.13 5.75 12.31
N ARG A 24 2.25 6.20 11.74
CA ARG A 24 3.40 5.34 11.47
C ARG A 24 4.07 4.91 12.78
N GLY A 25 4.48 3.64 12.84
CA GLY A 25 5.24 3.09 13.98
C GLY A 25 4.41 2.50 15.11
N ARG A 26 3.07 2.53 14.99
CA ARG A 26 2.15 1.76 15.82
C ARG A 26 1.24 0.95 14.91
N ALA A 27 0.81 -0.22 15.37
CA ALA A 27 -0.31 -0.91 14.73
C ALA A 27 -1.55 -0.01 14.90
N ASP A 28 -1.81 0.81 13.86
CA ASP A 28 -2.92 1.76 13.87
C ASP A 28 -4.22 1.00 13.59
N ARG A 29 -4.77 0.42 14.65
CA ARG A 29 -5.98 -0.40 14.58
C ARG A 29 -7.16 0.39 14.03
N GLU A 30 -7.29 1.65 14.41
CA GLU A 30 -8.35 2.54 13.94
C GLU A 30 -8.27 2.77 12.42
N ALA A 31 -7.05 2.94 11.88
CA ALA A 31 -6.85 3.07 10.45
C ALA A 31 -7.18 1.78 9.69
N ILE A 32 -6.86 0.61 10.26
CA ILE A 32 -7.23 -0.68 9.65
C ILE A 32 -8.76 -0.85 9.68
N GLU A 33 -9.41 -0.62 10.79
CA GLU A 33 -10.87 -0.71 10.92
C GLU A 33 -11.59 0.26 9.94
N THR A 34 -11.06 1.49 9.80
CA THR A 34 -11.57 2.45 8.82
C THR A 34 -11.44 1.92 7.39
N ALA A 35 -10.29 1.37 7.03
CA ALA A 35 -10.06 0.81 5.70
C ALA A 35 -10.95 -0.40 5.41
N VAL A 36 -11.13 -1.31 6.39
CA VAL A 36 -12.03 -2.47 6.28
C VAL A 36 -13.47 -2.01 6.05
N ASN A 37 -13.96 -1.02 6.81
CA ASN A 37 -15.30 -0.48 6.64
C ASN A 37 -15.49 0.18 5.26
N LEU A 38 -14.47 0.91 4.76
CA LEU A 38 -14.52 1.49 3.43
C LEU A 38 -14.51 0.41 2.34
N ALA A 39 -13.75 -0.66 2.49
CA ALA A 39 -13.74 -1.79 1.57
C ALA A 39 -15.10 -2.49 1.53
N HIS A 40 -15.73 -2.74 2.67
CA HIS A 40 -17.10 -3.29 2.75
C HIS A 40 -18.14 -2.37 2.11
N ALA A 41 -17.93 -1.05 2.13
CA ALA A 41 -18.79 -0.08 1.44
C ALA A 41 -18.54 -0.02 -0.08
N GLY A 42 -17.70 -0.91 -0.64
CA GLY A 42 -17.40 -1.00 -2.07
C GLY A 42 -16.34 -0.01 -2.56
N ASN A 43 -15.58 0.61 -1.66
CA ASN A 43 -14.49 1.51 -2.05
C ASN A 43 -13.21 0.75 -2.33
N VAL A 44 -12.38 1.30 -3.23
CA VAL A 44 -11.02 0.81 -3.51
C VAL A 44 -10.04 1.46 -2.54
N ILE A 45 -9.25 0.63 -1.85
CA ILE A 45 -8.21 1.09 -0.93
C ILE A 45 -6.85 0.98 -1.62
N ALA A 46 -6.19 2.11 -1.87
CA ALA A 46 -4.84 2.13 -2.42
C ALA A 46 -3.81 2.27 -1.30
N MET A 47 -2.84 1.36 -1.28
CA MET A 47 -1.78 1.33 -0.27
C MET A 47 -0.41 1.07 -0.88
N PHE A 48 0.64 1.56 -0.20
CA PHE A 48 2.03 1.29 -0.55
C PHE A 48 2.64 0.41 0.54
N PRO A 49 2.73 -0.92 0.33
CA PRO A 49 3.20 -1.86 1.36
C PRO A 49 4.66 -1.64 1.76
N GLU A 50 5.45 -1.00 0.92
CA GLU A 50 6.85 -0.66 1.23
C GLU A 50 6.99 0.43 2.31
N GLY A 51 5.94 1.20 2.58
CA GLY A 51 5.89 2.23 3.63
C GLY A 51 6.78 3.45 3.43
N THR A 52 7.79 3.38 2.56
CA THR A 52 8.73 4.49 2.31
C THR A 52 9.08 4.57 0.83
N ARG A 53 9.34 5.81 0.33
CA ARG A 53 9.86 6.00 -1.02
C ARG A 53 11.27 5.41 -1.15
N ARG A 54 11.54 4.66 -2.21
CA ARG A 54 12.89 4.24 -2.57
C ARG A 54 13.72 5.48 -2.93
N LYS A 55 14.83 5.73 -2.24
CA LYS A 55 15.81 6.73 -2.69
C LYS A 55 16.61 6.14 -3.84
N LYS A 56 16.84 6.95 -4.92
CA LYS A 56 17.70 6.57 -6.05
C LYS A 56 19.00 5.95 -5.56
N GLY A 57 19.34 4.75 -6.07
CA GLY A 57 20.62 4.07 -5.82
C GLY A 57 20.66 3.12 -4.62
N LEU A 58 19.66 3.13 -3.75
CA LEU A 58 19.54 2.12 -2.69
C LEU A 58 18.47 1.12 -3.11
N ARG A 59 18.86 0.03 -3.80
CA ARG A 59 18.15 -1.24 -3.67
C ARG A 59 18.23 -1.59 -2.18
N LYS A 60 17.30 -1.10 -1.39
CA LYS A 60 17.14 -1.64 -0.05
C LYS A 60 16.83 -3.11 -0.26
N LYS A 61 17.83 -3.94 0.02
CA LYS A 61 17.63 -5.36 0.24
C LYS A 61 16.34 -5.53 1.04
N TYR A 62 15.59 -6.54 0.75
CA TYR A 62 14.35 -7.03 1.32
C TYR A 62 14.23 -7.10 2.87
N GLU A 63 15.14 -6.46 3.60
CA GLU A 63 15.35 -6.64 5.04
C GLU A 63 14.51 -5.75 5.94
N ALA A 64 13.89 -4.70 5.44
CA ALA A 64 12.83 -4.02 6.18
C ALA A 64 11.50 -4.57 5.64
N GLY A 65 10.95 -5.58 6.29
CA GLY A 65 9.76 -6.29 5.87
C GLY A 65 8.66 -5.34 5.40
N ALA A 66 8.04 -5.67 4.28
CA ALA A 66 6.87 -4.95 3.80
C ALA A 66 5.80 -4.92 4.91
N HIS A 67 5.07 -3.81 4.99
CA HIS A 67 4.02 -3.67 5.99
C HIS A 67 2.83 -4.56 5.64
N THR A 68 2.36 -5.34 6.59
CA THR A 68 1.27 -6.30 6.41
C THR A 68 -0.13 -5.67 6.34
N GLY A 69 -0.23 -4.34 6.44
CA GLY A 69 -1.52 -3.64 6.52
C GLY A 69 -2.44 -3.90 5.34
N ALA A 70 -1.93 -3.90 4.10
CA ALA A 70 -2.75 -4.15 2.91
C ALA A 70 -3.32 -5.57 2.89
N ALA A 71 -2.47 -6.57 3.17
CA ALA A 71 -2.89 -7.96 3.25
C ALA A 71 -3.88 -8.21 4.39
N ARG A 72 -3.64 -7.59 5.55
CA ARG A 72 -4.55 -7.67 6.69
C ARG A 72 -5.93 -7.11 6.37
N ILE A 73 -6.02 -5.94 5.74
CA ILE A 73 -7.29 -5.34 5.31
C ILE A 73 -8.00 -6.26 4.33
N ALA A 74 -7.29 -6.83 3.34
CA ALA A 74 -7.88 -7.73 2.37
C ALA A 74 -8.44 -9.00 3.02
N LEU A 75 -7.71 -9.60 3.98
CA LEU A 75 -8.16 -10.77 4.74
C LEU A 75 -9.34 -10.45 5.67
N GLU A 76 -9.31 -9.33 6.39
CA GLU A 76 -10.37 -8.93 7.32
C GLU A 76 -11.65 -8.51 6.60
N ALA A 77 -11.52 -7.80 5.45
CA ALA A 77 -12.66 -7.33 4.68
C ALA A 77 -13.17 -8.35 3.65
N ASP A 78 -12.50 -9.47 3.49
CA ASP A 78 -12.83 -10.48 2.48
C ASP A 78 -12.90 -9.93 1.04
N VAL A 79 -11.91 -9.10 0.67
CA VAL A 79 -11.83 -8.44 -0.63
C VAL A 79 -10.57 -8.82 -1.39
N PRO A 80 -10.57 -8.73 -2.74
CA PRO A 80 -9.39 -9.03 -3.54
C PRO A 80 -8.19 -8.14 -3.20
N LEU A 81 -7.01 -8.76 -3.11
CA LEU A 81 -5.73 -8.09 -2.96
C LEU A 81 -5.04 -8.00 -4.32
N VAL A 82 -5.04 -6.81 -4.94
CA VAL A 82 -4.55 -6.61 -6.31
C VAL A 82 -3.18 -5.93 -6.29
N PRO A 83 -2.12 -6.56 -6.87
CA PRO A 83 -0.81 -5.95 -6.99
C PRO A 83 -0.80 -4.86 -8.06
N ALA A 84 -0.03 -3.79 -7.84
CA ALA A 84 0.20 -2.75 -8.82
C ALA A 84 1.68 -2.35 -8.84
N GLY A 85 2.29 -2.40 -10.03
CA GLY A 85 3.62 -1.85 -10.29
C GLY A 85 3.53 -0.41 -10.77
N VAL A 86 4.41 0.47 -10.27
CA VAL A 86 4.46 1.88 -10.67
C VAL A 86 5.88 2.28 -11.01
N LYS A 87 6.07 2.88 -12.21
CA LYS A 87 7.39 3.36 -12.68
C LYS A 87 7.32 4.79 -13.19
N GLY A 88 8.44 5.52 -13.08
CA GLY A 88 8.57 6.89 -13.60
C GLY A 88 8.22 7.97 -12.56
N THR A 89 7.86 7.63 -11.34
CA THR A 89 7.53 8.59 -10.27
C THR A 89 8.73 9.43 -9.81
N ASP A 90 9.97 8.97 -10.05
CA ASP A 90 11.21 9.72 -9.77
C ASP A 90 11.33 10.99 -10.62
N GLY A 91 10.68 11.01 -11.78
CA GLY A 91 10.68 12.10 -12.74
C GLY A 91 9.57 13.14 -12.57
N LEU A 92 8.90 13.19 -11.40
CA LEU A 92 7.76 14.06 -11.14
C LEU A 92 8.02 15.54 -11.48
N ARG A 93 9.26 16.02 -11.25
CA ARG A 93 9.69 17.39 -11.60
C ARG A 93 9.93 17.61 -13.11
N ARG A 94 10.06 16.54 -13.88
CA ARG A 94 10.38 16.59 -15.33
C ARG A 94 9.20 16.21 -16.22
N LEU A 95 7.99 16.07 -15.66
CA LEU A 95 6.78 15.62 -16.38
C LEU A 95 7.02 14.31 -17.15
N ALA A 96 7.89 13.44 -16.64
CA ALA A 96 8.14 12.14 -17.23
C ALA A 96 6.86 11.29 -17.17
N PRO A 97 6.56 10.48 -18.19
CA PRO A 97 5.37 9.65 -18.20
C PRO A 97 5.42 8.61 -17.07
N TRP A 98 4.32 8.52 -16.34
CA TRP A 98 4.13 7.47 -15.36
C TRP A 98 3.54 6.25 -16.04
N ARG A 99 3.99 5.09 -15.60
CA ARG A 99 3.41 3.82 -16.00
C ARG A 99 2.87 3.13 -14.77
N VAL A 100 1.66 2.62 -14.87
CA VAL A 100 1.02 1.83 -13.83
C VAL A 100 0.52 0.55 -14.49
N GLN A 101 0.84 -0.58 -13.90
CA GLN A 101 0.38 -1.87 -14.36
C GLN A 101 -0.23 -2.62 -13.18
N TYR A 102 -1.44 -3.16 -13.37
CA TYR A 102 -2.12 -4.00 -12.41
C TYR A 102 -1.89 -5.46 -12.77
N GLY A 103 -1.68 -6.30 -11.77
CA GLY A 103 -1.63 -7.74 -11.91
C GLY A 103 -2.97 -8.40 -11.60
N THR A 104 -2.98 -9.73 -11.66
CA THR A 104 -4.12 -10.53 -11.19
C THR A 104 -4.23 -10.47 -9.67
N PRO A 105 -5.43 -10.57 -9.10
CA PRO A 105 -5.59 -10.69 -7.66
C PRO A 105 -4.73 -11.81 -7.08
N ILE A 106 -4.11 -11.55 -5.93
CA ILE A 106 -3.33 -12.55 -5.20
C ILE A 106 -4.29 -13.57 -4.60
N ASP A 107 -4.00 -14.84 -4.81
CA ASP A 107 -4.73 -15.92 -4.15
C ASP A 107 -4.38 -15.94 -2.65
N ILE A 108 -5.37 -15.68 -1.82
CA ILE A 108 -5.29 -15.66 -0.35
C ILE A 108 -6.36 -16.56 0.29
N ASP A 109 -7.08 -17.35 -0.49
CA ASP A 109 -8.19 -18.17 0.01
C ASP A 109 -7.69 -19.27 0.97
N ASP A 110 -6.52 -19.82 0.72
CA ASP A 110 -5.85 -20.81 1.58
C ASP A 110 -5.38 -20.22 2.94
N LEU A 111 -5.36 -18.90 3.06
CA LEU A 111 -4.94 -18.20 4.28
C LEU A 111 -6.13 -17.85 5.19
N ARG A 112 -7.35 -18.02 4.70
CA ARG A 112 -8.57 -17.75 5.47
C ARG A 112 -8.69 -18.74 6.63
N GLY A 113 -8.99 -18.22 7.82
CA GLY A 113 -9.09 -19.04 9.04
C GLY A 113 -7.78 -19.41 9.71
N GLN A 114 -6.65 -19.00 9.15
CA GLN A 114 -5.34 -19.07 9.81
C GLN A 114 -5.14 -17.95 10.83
N GLU A 115 -4.07 -18.04 11.65
CA GLU A 115 -3.71 -16.93 12.54
C GLU A 115 -3.43 -15.66 11.72
N MET A 116 -4.08 -14.55 12.07
CA MET A 116 -4.11 -13.33 11.26
C MET A 116 -2.71 -12.76 10.94
N ASN A 117 -1.79 -12.79 11.89
CA ASN A 117 -0.46 -12.21 11.65
C ASN A 117 0.37 -13.09 10.70
N GLU A 118 0.21 -14.40 10.76
CA GLU A 118 0.88 -15.35 9.87
C GLU A 118 0.29 -15.28 8.48
N ALA A 119 -1.04 -15.31 8.37
CA ALA A 119 -1.76 -15.15 7.10
C ALA A 119 -1.40 -13.82 6.41
N ALA A 120 -1.40 -12.71 7.15
CA ALA A 120 -1.06 -11.40 6.60
C ALA A 120 0.40 -11.31 6.15
N ARG A 121 1.35 -11.98 6.82
CA ARG A 121 2.74 -12.07 6.36
C ARG A 121 2.85 -12.83 5.05
N THR A 122 2.26 -14.02 4.99
CA THR A 122 2.28 -14.86 3.78
C THR A 122 1.63 -14.15 2.60
N ALA A 123 0.47 -13.52 2.80
CA ALA A 123 -0.19 -12.74 1.76
C ALA A 123 0.67 -11.53 1.31
N THR A 124 1.36 -10.87 2.24
CA THR A 124 2.27 -9.76 1.92
C THR A 124 3.46 -10.23 1.10
N ASP A 125 4.05 -11.37 1.41
CA ASP A 125 5.17 -11.93 0.65
C ASP A 125 4.74 -12.26 -0.78
N ARG A 126 3.58 -12.89 -0.97
CA ARG A 126 2.99 -13.14 -2.29
C ARG A 126 2.75 -11.82 -3.05
N LEU A 127 2.16 -10.83 -2.40
CA LEU A 127 1.92 -9.50 -2.96
C LEU A 127 3.21 -8.84 -3.45
N MET A 128 4.26 -8.85 -2.64
CA MET A 128 5.54 -8.21 -2.97
C MET A 128 6.24 -8.89 -4.14
N ILE A 129 6.16 -10.22 -4.26
CA ILE A 129 6.70 -10.95 -5.40
C ILE A 129 6.03 -10.46 -6.70
N GLU A 130 4.71 -10.34 -6.72
CA GLU A 130 3.99 -9.90 -7.90
C GLU A 130 4.21 -8.41 -8.20
N ILE A 131 4.28 -7.53 -7.20
CA ILE A 131 4.64 -6.12 -7.41
C ILE A 131 6.00 -5.99 -8.10
N HIS A 132 7.03 -6.76 -7.66
CA HIS A 132 8.35 -6.71 -8.28
C HIS A 132 8.35 -7.22 -9.72
N LYS A 133 7.62 -8.29 -10.02
CA LYS A 133 7.45 -8.76 -11.40
C LYS A 133 6.84 -7.68 -12.30
N LEU A 134 5.82 -6.99 -11.81
CA LEU A 134 5.17 -5.89 -12.54
C LEU A 134 6.12 -4.70 -12.74
N GLU A 135 6.89 -4.33 -11.72
CA GLU A 135 7.88 -3.24 -11.83
C GLU A 135 9.01 -3.57 -12.81
N ASP A 136 9.45 -4.83 -12.86
CA ASP A 136 10.50 -5.27 -13.79
C ASP A 136 10.00 -5.32 -15.24
N SER A 137 8.69 -5.50 -15.44
CA SER A 137 8.06 -5.53 -16.77
C SER A 137 7.76 -4.13 -17.34
N LEU A 138 7.76 -3.06 -16.54
CA LEU A 138 7.49 -1.68 -16.93
C LEU A 138 8.75 -0.98 -17.47
#